data_d8057b87d8c559dff87a194a3d480fb4
#
_entry.id   d8057b87d8c559dff87a194a3d480fb4
#
_cell.length_a   1.000
_cell.length_b   1.000
_cell.length_c   1.000
_cell.angle_alpha   90.00
_cell.angle_beta   90.00
_cell.angle_gamma   90.00
#
_symmetry.space_group_name_H-M   'P 1'
#
loop_
_entity.id
_entity.type
_entity.pdbx_description
1 polymer ?
#
loop_
_entity_poly.entity_id
_entity_poly.type
_entity_poly.pdbx_seq_one_letter_code
_entity_poly.pdbx_strand_id
1 'polypeptide(L)'
;MCYGIGEAINMMSEDEKLWYRDATFYEVPVRSFYDSNGDGIGDFKGLTMKLDYIKSIGMDCIWFLPFYKSPLRDDGYDISDYYSILPDYGTIEDFEKFVEEAHGRGIKVIADLVINHISDQHQWFRDARSSKDSKWRDWFVWSDSPDKFKEARIIFVDSEISNWTWDHMAGQYFFHRFYSHQPDLNYDNPEVREGMKDVIRFWLDKGLDGFRCDAVPYLFKREGTNCENLPETHAYFKEIRAMIDREYPGCILLAEANQWPNNAKEYFGNQDEFHMNFNFPLMPRIFISLSKEDSYPIENIIKETLPIPEKCDWGVFLRNHDELTLEMVTDEERDLMFREYAKVPKMRLNLGIRRRLAPLVDNDRYILELLHALIMSVPGSPIFYYGDEINMGDNIYLGDRNGVRTPMQWSFDRNAGFSHADSEQLYSPVITNPNYHFESNNVESMSRLSTSFLNWFRRMVIVRKQNSKVLGRGTIKFIKSDQKQILAFIREYEQEKMLCVYNFSRNPSYVELHLAEFNGWHLREAISSVRFPNIGELPYFFTLPRHSFFWLIMEAPDENY
;
A
#
# COMPACT_ATOMS: atom_id res chain seq x y z
N MET A 1 11.69 17.07 -30.80
CA MET A 1 10.32 17.63 -30.66
C MET A 1 10.01 17.78 -29.17
N CYS A 2 10.68 18.73 -28.50
CA CYS A 2 10.56 18.91 -27.03
C CYS A 2 9.75 20.16 -26.64
N TYR A 3 8.88 20.68 -27.51
CA TYR A 3 8.09 21.89 -27.24
C TYR A 3 6.61 21.65 -26.86
N GLY A 4 6.17 20.40 -26.77
CA GLY A 4 4.75 20.08 -26.53
C GLY A 4 4.38 19.68 -25.11
N ILE A 5 5.33 19.22 -24.30
CA ILE A 5 5.03 18.66 -22.97
C ILE A 5 4.83 19.76 -21.94
N GLY A 6 5.61 20.85 -21.98
CA GLY A 6 5.51 21.95 -21.02
C GLY A 6 4.24 22.79 -21.12
N GLU A 7 3.62 22.88 -22.31
CA GLU A 7 2.35 23.64 -22.48
C GLU A 7 1.12 22.83 -22.08
N ALA A 8 1.13 21.50 -22.28
CA ALA A 8 0.04 20.62 -21.84
C ALA A 8 -0.02 20.49 -20.30
N ILE A 9 1.13 20.53 -19.64
CA ILE A 9 1.26 20.43 -18.17
C ILE A 9 0.67 21.66 -17.46
N ASN A 10 0.77 22.84 -18.05
CA ASN A 10 0.18 24.08 -17.50
C ASN A 10 -1.35 24.16 -17.65
N MET A 11 -2.01 23.17 -18.27
CA MET A 11 -3.45 23.14 -18.50
C MET A 11 -4.21 22.16 -17.60
N MET A 12 -3.53 21.35 -16.74
CA MET A 12 -4.23 20.48 -15.79
C MET A 12 -5.06 21.31 -14.80
N SER A 13 -6.33 20.98 -14.69
CA SER A 13 -7.19 21.55 -13.65
C SER A 13 -6.72 21.12 -12.26
N GLU A 14 -7.06 21.89 -11.22
CA GLU A 14 -6.77 21.50 -9.83
C GLU A 14 -7.44 20.16 -9.49
N ASP A 15 -8.58 19.86 -10.09
CA ASP A 15 -9.30 18.60 -9.90
C ASP A 15 -8.53 17.39 -10.51
N GLU A 16 -7.92 17.57 -11.68
CA GLU A 16 -7.08 16.55 -12.31
C GLU A 16 -5.79 16.29 -11.54
N LYS A 17 -5.23 17.29 -10.84
CA LYS A 17 -4.06 17.11 -9.97
C LYS A 17 -4.36 16.27 -8.73
N LEU A 18 -5.62 16.18 -8.31
CA LEU A 18 -6.09 15.42 -7.16
C LEU A 18 -6.52 13.98 -7.53
N TRP A 19 -6.10 13.46 -8.69
CA TRP A 19 -6.47 12.15 -9.20
C TRP A 19 -6.29 11.01 -8.19
N TYR A 20 -5.25 11.09 -7.36
CA TYR A 20 -4.90 10.07 -6.36
C TYR A 20 -5.97 9.90 -5.28
N ARG A 21 -6.79 10.92 -5.01
CA ARG A 21 -7.88 10.86 -4.03
C ARG A 21 -9.09 10.07 -4.54
N ASP A 22 -9.26 10.00 -5.85
CA ASP A 22 -10.36 9.27 -6.49
C ASP A 22 -9.94 7.85 -6.90
N ALA A 23 -8.62 7.58 -6.92
CA ALA A 23 -8.02 6.40 -7.52
C ALA A 23 -8.14 5.13 -6.66
N THR A 24 -8.01 4.01 -7.35
CA THR A 24 -7.75 2.68 -6.78
C THR A 24 -6.36 2.24 -7.19
N PHE A 25 -5.53 1.81 -6.23
CA PHE A 25 -4.15 1.43 -6.46
C PHE A 25 -4.00 -0.10 -6.45
N TYR A 26 -3.06 -0.59 -7.25
CA TYR A 26 -2.72 -2.00 -7.33
C TYR A 26 -1.22 -2.21 -7.16
N GLU A 27 -0.83 -2.84 -6.08
CA GLU A 27 0.56 -3.12 -5.72
C GLU A 27 1.03 -4.41 -6.41
N VAL A 28 2.11 -4.31 -7.19
CA VAL A 28 2.58 -5.41 -8.05
C VAL A 28 4.11 -5.55 -7.97
N PRO A 29 4.62 -6.72 -7.55
CA PRO A 29 6.02 -7.09 -7.78
C PRO A 29 6.21 -7.59 -9.22
N VAL A 30 7.16 -7.02 -9.96
CA VAL A 30 7.42 -7.38 -11.36
C VAL A 30 7.65 -8.88 -11.51
N ARG A 31 8.55 -9.44 -10.69
CA ARG A 31 8.95 -10.85 -10.77
C ARG A 31 7.84 -11.86 -10.52
N SER A 32 6.75 -11.43 -9.85
CA SER A 32 5.69 -12.34 -9.41
C SER A 32 4.46 -12.33 -10.31
N PHE A 33 4.39 -11.41 -11.28
CA PHE A 33 3.12 -11.18 -11.97
C PHE A 33 2.93 -12.03 -13.22
N TYR A 34 3.86 -11.97 -14.19
CA TYR A 34 3.81 -12.83 -15.39
C TYR A 34 5.17 -12.89 -16.07
N ASP A 35 5.62 -14.11 -16.36
CA ASP A 35 6.84 -14.42 -17.08
C ASP A 35 6.54 -14.55 -18.59
N SER A 36 7.11 -13.67 -19.41
CA SER A 36 6.87 -13.66 -20.85
C SER A 36 7.89 -14.46 -21.66
N ASN A 37 9.09 -14.69 -21.09
CA ASN A 37 10.22 -15.29 -21.80
C ASN A 37 10.49 -16.77 -21.41
N GLY A 38 9.86 -17.27 -20.33
CA GLY A 38 9.97 -18.64 -19.88
C GLY A 38 11.23 -18.94 -19.07
N ASP A 39 11.78 -17.95 -18.35
CA ASP A 39 12.94 -18.14 -17.46
C ASP A 39 12.55 -18.38 -15.98
N GLY A 40 11.26 -18.31 -15.66
CA GLY A 40 10.74 -18.54 -14.32
C GLY A 40 10.60 -17.28 -13.48
N ILE A 41 10.84 -16.09 -14.06
CA ILE A 41 10.80 -14.78 -13.41
C ILE A 41 9.87 -13.87 -14.20
N GLY A 42 8.98 -13.14 -13.53
CA GLY A 42 8.13 -12.15 -14.19
C GLY A 42 8.92 -10.95 -14.71
N ASP A 43 8.43 -10.33 -15.78
CA ASP A 43 9.12 -9.27 -16.49
C ASP A 43 8.16 -8.16 -16.98
N PHE A 44 8.72 -7.01 -17.44
CA PHE A 44 7.90 -5.88 -17.93
C PHE A 44 7.11 -6.19 -19.19
N LYS A 45 7.59 -7.08 -20.06
CA LYS A 45 6.81 -7.54 -21.23
C LYS A 45 5.61 -8.34 -20.79
N GLY A 46 5.81 -9.22 -19.80
CA GLY A 46 4.73 -9.99 -19.18
C GLY A 46 3.69 -9.10 -18.51
N LEU A 47 4.12 -8.08 -17.78
CA LEU A 47 3.23 -7.07 -17.23
C LEU A 47 2.43 -6.34 -18.30
N THR A 48 3.09 -5.94 -19.41
CA THR A 48 2.42 -5.28 -20.54
C THR A 48 1.32 -6.17 -21.12
N MET A 49 1.57 -7.48 -21.25
CA MET A 49 0.55 -8.45 -21.71
C MET A 49 -0.65 -8.56 -20.76
N LYS A 50 -0.51 -8.18 -19.50
CA LYS A 50 -1.56 -8.28 -18.46
C LYS A 50 -2.23 -6.93 -18.12
N LEU A 51 -1.91 -5.85 -18.80
CA LEU A 51 -2.52 -4.52 -18.55
C LEU A 51 -4.04 -4.51 -18.74
N ASP A 52 -4.55 -5.26 -19.72
CA ASP A 52 -6.01 -5.35 -19.94
C ASP A 52 -6.72 -6.04 -18.75
N TYR A 53 -6.06 -7.00 -18.10
CA TYR A 53 -6.57 -7.58 -16.86
C TYR A 53 -6.62 -6.53 -15.74
N ILE A 54 -5.53 -5.81 -15.52
CA ILE A 54 -5.45 -4.75 -14.49
C ILE A 54 -6.54 -3.70 -14.73
N LYS A 55 -6.74 -3.28 -15.99
CA LYS A 55 -7.82 -2.38 -16.36
C LYS A 55 -9.20 -3.00 -16.08
N SER A 56 -9.38 -4.30 -16.36
CA SER A 56 -10.65 -5.00 -16.19
C SER A 56 -11.08 -5.16 -14.73
N ILE A 57 -10.13 -5.19 -13.79
CA ILE A 57 -10.42 -5.18 -12.35
C ILE A 57 -10.59 -3.76 -11.80
N GLY A 58 -10.45 -2.75 -12.64
CA GLY A 58 -10.80 -1.36 -12.35
C GLY A 58 -9.70 -0.54 -11.69
N MET A 59 -8.43 -0.96 -11.76
CA MET A 59 -7.34 -0.20 -11.16
C MET A 59 -7.01 1.07 -11.96
N ASP A 60 -6.70 2.15 -11.24
CA ASP A 60 -6.35 3.46 -11.79
C ASP A 60 -4.86 3.73 -11.72
N CYS A 61 -4.16 3.10 -10.79
CA CYS A 61 -2.73 3.26 -10.60
C CYS A 61 -2.08 1.92 -10.26
N ILE A 62 -0.95 1.64 -10.88
CA ILE A 62 -0.06 0.53 -10.53
C ILE A 62 1.06 1.09 -9.67
N TRP A 63 1.31 0.45 -8.52
CA TRP A 63 2.48 0.68 -7.70
C TRP A 63 3.41 -0.52 -7.81
N PHE A 64 4.62 -0.29 -8.39
CA PHE A 64 5.67 -1.29 -8.47
C PHE A 64 6.53 -1.33 -7.23
N LEU A 65 6.78 -2.53 -6.72
CA LEU A 65 7.89 -2.80 -5.82
C LEU A 65 9.23 -2.55 -6.54
N PRO A 66 10.36 -2.42 -5.82
CA PRO A 66 11.62 -2.07 -6.44
C PRO A 66 11.99 -3.00 -7.60
N PHE A 67 12.24 -2.43 -8.76
CA PHE A 67 12.62 -3.15 -9.98
C PHE A 67 14.03 -2.79 -10.48
N TYR A 68 14.71 -1.95 -9.73
CA TYR A 68 16.08 -1.50 -10.02
C TYR A 68 17.06 -2.66 -9.90
N LYS A 69 18.25 -2.50 -10.46
CA LYS A 69 19.31 -3.48 -10.31
C LYS A 69 19.65 -3.70 -8.83
N SER A 70 19.58 -4.95 -8.41
CA SER A 70 19.74 -5.37 -7.02
C SER A 70 20.31 -6.78 -6.95
N PRO A 71 21.08 -7.14 -5.92
CA PRO A 71 21.42 -8.53 -5.63
C PRO A 71 20.26 -9.34 -5.04
N LEU A 72 19.08 -8.74 -4.83
CA LEU A 72 17.84 -9.36 -4.34
C LEU A 72 17.97 -10.03 -2.96
N ARG A 73 18.85 -9.53 -2.10
CA ARG A 73 19.00 -10.03 -0.72
C ARG A 73 17.86 -9.57 0.18
N ASP A 74 17.17 -8.50 -0.22
CA ASP A 74 15.94 -7.98 0.37
C ASP A 74 14.92 -7.65 -0.74
N ASP A 75 14.73 -8.59 -1.67
CA ASP A 75 13.70 -8.54 -2.71
C ASP A 75 13.65 -7.25 -3.55
N GLY A 76 14.80 -6.60 -3.72
CA GLY A 76 14.96 -5.37 -4.50
C GLY A 76 15.12 -4.10 -3.65
N TYR A 77 14.83 -4.14 -2.34
CA TYR A 77 15.07 -3.01 -1.43
C TYR A 77 16.57 -2.77 -1.13
N ASP A 78 17.45 -3.66 -1.57
CA ASP A 78 18.91 -3.50 -1.57
C ASP A 78 19.41 -3.11 -2.97
N ILE A 79 19.19 -1.84 -3.36
CA ILE A 79 19.50 -1.32 -4.70
C ILE A 79 21.00 -1.21 -4.90
N SER A 80 21.52 -1.80 -6.00
CA SER A 80 22.93 -1.71 -6.40
C SER A 80 23.19 -0.72 -7.54
N ASP A 81 22.15 -0.28 -8.24
CA ASP A 81 22.20 0.78 -9.26
C ASP A 81 20.79 1.33 -9.50
N TYR A 82 20.59 2.61 -9.20
CA TYR A 82 19.30 3.29 -9.37
C TYR A 82 18.92 3.59 -10.83
N TYR A 83 19.90 3.57 -11.74
CA TYR A 83 19.69 3.98 -13.13
C TYR A 83 19.54 2.81 -14.09
N SER A 84 19.47 1.59 -13.56
CA SER A 84 19.32 0.35 -14.33
C SER A 84 18.18 -0.48 -13.79
N ILE A 85 17.46 -1.16 -14.68
CA ILE A 85 16.49 -2.19 -14.33
C ILE A 85 17.23 -3.50 -14.03
N LEU A 86 16.71 -4.33 -13.13
CA LEU A 86 17.22 -5.68 -12.93
C LEU A 86 17.15 -6.45 -14.27
N PRO A 87 18.24 -7.03 -14.77
CA PRO A 87 18.26 -7.65 -16.10
C PRO A 87 17.18 -8.69 -16.35
N ASP A 88 16.80 -9.45 -15.31
CA ASP A 88 15.73 -10.46 -15.39
C ASP A 88 14.34 -9.85 -15.62
N TYR A 89 14.15 -8.57 -15.30
CA TYR A 89 12.88 -7.87 -15.51
C TYR A 89 12.77 -7.18 -16.88
N GLY A 90 13.86 -7.12 -17.64
CA GLY A 90 13.94 -6.50 -18.96
C GLY A 90 14.83 -5.27 -19.03
N THR A 91 14.54 -4.38 -19.96
CA THR A 91 15.31 -3.18 -20.25
C THR A 91 14.55 -1.90 -19.89
N ILE A 92 15.25 -0.75 -19.94
CA ILE A 92 14.60 0.56 -19.78
C ILE A 92 13.55 0.78 -20.88
N GLU A 93 13.82 0.34 -22.11
CA GLU A 93 12.88 0.44 -23.22
C GLU A 93 11.62 -0.41 -23.00
N ASP A 94 11.75 -1.60 -22.38
CA ASP A 94 10.61 -2.44 -21.99
C ASP A 94 9.74 -1.75 -20.93
N PHE A 95 10.37 -1.07 -19.97
CA PHE A 95 9.69 -0.25 -18.96
C PHE A 95 8.99 0.97 -19.57
N GLU A 96 9.68 1.75 -20.42
CA GLU A 96 9.10 2.91 -21.10
C GLU A 96 7.87 2.50 -21.93
N LYS A 97 7.99 1.37 -22.66
CA LYS A 97 6.85 0.81 -23.40
C LYS A 97 5.70 0.41 -22.48
N PHE A 98 6.00 -0.21 -21.35
CA PHE A 98 4.96 -0.55 -20.35
C PHE A 98 4.23 0.70 -19.87
N VAL A 99 4.95 1.77 -19.54
CA VAL A 99 4.37 3.04 -19.08
C VAL A 99 3.49 3.66 -20.15
N GLU A 100 3.94 3.70 -21.41
CA GLU A 100 3.17 4.19 -22.55
C GLU A 100 1.86 3.42 -22.71
N GLU A 101 1.91 2.08 -22.66
CA GLU A 101 0.74 1.20 -22.77
C GLU A 101 -0.23 1.33 -21.57
N ALA A 102 0.31 1.55 -20.36
CA ALA A 102 -0.51 1.81 -19.16
C ALA A 102 -1.23 3.15 -19.27
N HIS A 103 -0.52 4.21 -19.65
CA HIS A 103 -1.09 5.53 -19.89
C HIS A 103 -2.14 5.52 -20.99
N GLY A 104 -1.90 4.78 -22.08
CA GLY A 104 -2.87 4.58 -23.17
C GLY A 104 -4.18 3.96 -22.69
N ARG A 105 -4.18 3.25 -21.56
CA ARG A 105 -5.37 2.68 -20.90
C ARG A 105 -5.92 3.57 -19.78
N GLY A 106 -5.31 4.74 -19.55
CA GLY A 106 -5.66 5.62 -18.44
C GLY A 106 -5.27 5.06 -17.06
N ILE A 107 -4.18 4.28 -17.00
CA ILE A 107 -3.61 3.74 -15.76
C ILE A 107 -2.34 4.52 -15.46
N LYS A 108 -2.26 5.09 -14.25
CA LYS A 108 -1.07 5.75 -13.72
C LYS A 108 -0.06 4.73 -13.22
N VAL A 109 1.22 5.12 -13.15
CA VAL A 109 2.29 4.24 -12.71
C VAL A 109 3.17 4.94 -11.68
N ILE A 110 3.27 4.39 -10.48
CA ILE A 110 4.24 4.82 -9.46
C ILE A 110 5.19 3.68 -9.11
N ALA A 111 6.36 4.01 -8.60
CA ALA A 111 7.36 3.03 -8.22
C ALA A 111 7.87 3.27 -6.80
N ASP A 112 8.48 2.26 -6.20
CA ASP A 112 9.20 2.42 -4.95
C ASP A 112 10.44 3.31 -5.14
N LEU A 113 10.64 4.24 -4.23
CA LEU A 113 11.86 4.99 -4.06
C LEU A 113 12.52 4.61 -2.74
N VAL A 114 13.47 3.70 -2.79
CA VAL A 114 14.28 3.32 -1.61
C VAL A 114 15.28 4.43 -1.36
N ILE A 115 14.97 5.31 -0.43
CA ILE A 115 15.71 6.56 -0.25
C ILE A 115 16.64 6.53 0.97
N ASN A 116 16.36 5.69 1.98
CA ASN A 116 17.12 5.69 3.24
C ASN A 116 18.48 4.98 3.12
N HIS A 117 18.57 3.91 2.33
CA HIS A 117 19.71 3.01 2.27
C HIS A 117 19.92 2.45 0.86
N ILE A 118 21.06 1.80 0.65
CA ILE A 118 21.39 1.10 -0.61
C ILE A 118 22.02 -0.25 -0.31
N SER A 119 22.25 -1.07 -1.35
CA SER A 119 23.01 -2.31 -1.22
C SER A 119 24.48 -2.04 -0.86
N ASP A 120 25.08 -2.92 -0.07
CA ASP A 120 26.53 -2.97 0.14
C ASP A 120 27.32 -3.26 -1.17
N GLN A 121 26.60 -3.69 -2.23
CA GLN A 121 27.14 -3.91 -3.57
C GLN A 121 27.03 -2.69 -4.50
N HIS A 122 26.38 -1.62 -4.06
CA HIS A 122 26.30 -0.37 -4.82
C HIS A 122 27.69 0.24 -5.00
N GLN A 123 27.98 0.78 -6.19
CA GLN A 123 29.31 1.35 -6.48
C GLN A 123 29.70 2.45 -5.49
N TRP A 124 28.76 3.28 -5.05
CA TRP A 124 29.02 4.34 -4.05
C TRP A 124 29.57 3.77 -2.76
N PHE A 125 28.97 2.69 -2.21
CA PHE A 125 29.44 2.07 -0.98
C PHE A 125 30.76 1.32 -1.17
N ARG A 126 30.92 0.60 -2.26
CA ARG A 126 32.17 -0.11 -2.58
C ARG A 126 33.36 0.84 -2.67
N ASP A 127 33.19 2.01 -3.28
CA ASP A 127 34.23 3.04 -3.34
C ASP A 127 34.42 3.71 -1.97
N ALA A 128 33.35 4.02 -1.24
CA ALA A 128 33.40 4.63 0.10
C ALA A 128 34.19 3.78 1.11
N ARG A 129 34.01 2.45 1.09
CA ARG A 129 34.70 1.52 1.99
C ARG A 129 36.16 1.29 1.62
N SER A 130 36.54 1.52 0.36
CA SER A 130 37.89 1.24 -0.15
C SER A 130 38.95 2.25 0.32
N SER A 131 38.56 3.50 0.58
CA SER A 131 39.46 4.58 1.00
C SER A 131 38.74 5.65 1.80
N LYS A 132 39.41 6.19 2.83
CA LYS A 132 38.93 7.37 3.57
C LYS A 132 38.93 8.65 2.71
N ASP A 133 39.73 8.67 1.65
CA ASP A 133 39.83 9.79 0.69
C ASP A 133 38.86 9.64 -0.50
N SER A 134 38.02 8.60 -0.50
CA SER A 134 37.00 8.43 -1.55
C SER A 134 36.02 9.60 -1.51
N LYS A 135 35.68 10.14 -2.69
CA LYS A 135 34.61 11.16 -2.83
C LYS A 135 33.25 10.69 -2.28
N TRP A 136 33.05 9.37 -2.21
CA TRP A 136 31.83 8.74 -1.72
C TRP A 136 31.87 8.46 -0.20
N ARG A 137 33.01 8.76 0.48
CA ARG A 137 33.18 8.40 1.89
C ARG A 137 32.06 8.97 2.76
N ASP A 138 31.80 10.25 2.64
CA ASP A 138 30.82 10.97 3.45
C ASP A 138 29.37 10.77 2.96
N TRP A 139 29.16 9.90 1.97
CA TRP A 139 27.83 9.47 1.55
C TRP A 139 27.20 8.49 2.54
N PHE A 140 28.00 7.94 3.44
CA PHE A 140 27.58 6.96 4.45
C PHE A 140 27.96 7.41 5.86
N VAL A 141 27.29 6.81 6.85
CA VAL A 141 27.53 7.13 8.27
C VAL A 141 28.54 6.16 8.86
N TRP A 142 29.73 6.65 9.20
CA TRP A 142 30.84 5.88 9.74
C TRP A 142 31.14 6.22 11.19
N SER A 143 31.66 5.24 11.97
CA SER A 143 32.11 5.43 13.36
C SER A 143 33.23 4.47 13.72
N ASP A 144 34.11 4.90 14.62
CA ASP A 144 35.14 4.02 15.23
C ASP A 144 34.55 3.11 16.32
N SER A 145 33.34 3.39 16.80
CA SER A 145 32.64 2.63 17.83
C SER A 145 31.19 2.40 17.45
N PRO A 146 30.58 1.24 17.79
CA PRO A 146 29.17 0.98 17.59
C PRO A 146 28.24 1.65 18.61
N ASP A 147 28.77 2.58 19.41
CA ASP A 147 28.08 3.15 20.57
C ASP A 147 27.24 4.39 20.26
N LYS A 148 27.31 4.92 19.04
CA LYS A 148 26.49 6.07 18.63
C LYS A 148 25.04 5.68 18.37
N PHE A 149 24.12 6.62 18.53
CA PHE A 149 22.68 6.50 18.24
C PHE A 149 22.03 5.30 18.97
N LYS A 150 22.34 5.12 20.26
CA LYS A 150 21.85 3.99 21.08
C LYS A 150 20.33 3.95 21.23
N GLU A 151 19.67 5.10 21.13
CA GLU A 151 18.23 5.23 21.21
C GLU A 151 17.52 4.81 19.92
N ALA A 152 18.27 4.63 18.82
CA ALA A 152 17.73 4.13 17.56
C ALA A 152 17.38 2.64 17.70
N ARG A 153 16.09 2.32 17.67
CA ARG A 153 15.62 0.92 17.79
C ARG A 153 16.07 0.08 16.60
N ILE A 154 16.24 -1.21 16.82
CA ILE A 154 16.43 -2.19 15.76
C ILE A 154 15.07 -2.52 15.13
N ILE A 155 14.96 -2.44 13.81
CA ILE A 155 13.71 -2.73 13.07
C ILE A 155 13.55 -4.24 12.86
N PHE A 156 14.56 -4.90 12.31
CA PHE A 156 14.53 -6.34 12.03
C PHE A 156 15.07 -7.16 13.20
N VAL A 157 14.29 -7.21 14.28
CA VAL A 157 14.68 -7.83 15.56
C VAL A 157 14.96 -9.33 15.48
N ASP A 158 14.46 -10.01 14.46
CA ASP A 158 14.68 -11.46 14.27
C ASP A 158 16.03 -11.77 13.59
N SER A 159 16.64 -10.77 12.92
CA SER A 159 17.86 -10.95 12.13
C SER A 159 19.04 -10.07 12.56
N GLU A 160 18.78 -8.88 13.11
CA GLU A 160 19.81 -7.91 13.45
C GLU A 160 19.91 -7.72 14.97
N ILE A 161 21.15 -7.54 15.44
CA ILE A 161 21.46 -7.32 16.87
C ILE A 161 22.04 -5.93 17.15
N SER A 162 22.36 -5.18 16.10
CA SER A 162 22.94 -3.83 16.16
C SER A 162 22.57 -3.07 14.89
N ASN A 163 22.49 -1.74 15.00
CA ASN A 163 22.42 -0.85 13.83
C ASN A 163 23.82 -0.51 13.25
N TRP A 164 24.88 -1.15 13.75
CA TRP A 164 26.25 -0.93 13.33
C TRP A 164 26.92 -2.25 12.93
N THR A 165 27.57 -2.26 11.77
CA THR A 165 28.35 -3.40 11.29
C THR A 165 29.80 -2.96 11.02
N TRP A 166 30.76 -3.77 11.51
CA TRP A 166 32.19 -3.55 11.26
C TRP A 166 32.53 -3.89 9.81
N ASP A 167 33.15 -2.92 9.11
CA ASP A 167 33.70 -3.13 7.77
C ASP A 167 35.21 -3.30 7.85
N HIS A 168 35.70 -4.49 7.51
CA HIS A 168 37.13 -4.81 7.57
C HIS A 168 37.97 -4.01 6.57
N MET A 169 37.43 -3.62 5.41
CA MET A 169 38.12 -2.85 4.39
C MET A 169 38.23 -1.38 4.81
N ALA A 170 37.15 -0.82 5.31
CA ALA A 170 37.10 0.55 5.81
C ALA A 170 37.84 0.73 7.16
N GLY A 171 37.97 -0.35 7.95
CA GLY A 171 38.48 -0.31 9.32
C GLY A 171 37.62 0.54 10.27
N GLN A 172 36.32 0.59 10.03
CA GLN A 172 35.34 1.33 10.80
C GLN A 172 33.97 0.63 10.77
N TYR A 173 33.07 1.00 11.67
CA TYR A 173 31.67 0.63 11.63
C TYR A 173 30.93 1.54 10.68
N PHE A 174 29.96 0.99 9.93
CA PHE A 174 28.95 1.76 9.18
C PHE A 174 27.57 1.54 9.80
N PHE A 175 26.74 2.57 9.72
CA PHE A 175 25.37 2.53 10.21
C PHE A 175 24.43 1.90 9.18
N HIS A 176 23.50 1.08 9.66
CA HIS A 176 22.37 0.54 8.89
C HIS A 176 21.13 0.47 9.78
N ARG A 177 20.00 0.92 9.29
CA ARG A 177 18.75 0.88 10.06
C ARG A 177 18.04 -0.46 9.88
N PHE A 178 18.21 -1.08 8.72
CA PHE A 178 17.63 -2.34 8.30
C PHE A 178 18.68 -3.44 8.30
N TYR A 179 18.78 -4.25 7.25
CA TYR A 179 19.79 -5.31 7.23
C TYR A 179 21.23 -4.79 7.20
N SER A 180 22.14 -5.57 7.75
CA SER A 180 23.57 -5.26 7.78
C SER A 180 24.23 -5.15 6.38
N HIS A 181 23.53 -5.55 5.33
CA HIS A 181 23.94 -5.35 3.93
C HIS A 181 23.29 -4.15 3.25
N GLN A 182 22.59 -3.31 4.02
CA GLN A 182 21.89 -2.12 3.54
C GLN A 182 22.43 -0.87 4.26
N PRO A 183 23.65 -0.40 3.92
CA PRO A 183 24.20 0.80 4.54
C PRO A 183 23.32 2.02 4.32
N ASP A 184 23.03 2.76 5.38
CA ASP A 184 22.25 3.98 5.34
C ASP A 184 23.02 5.12 4.67
N LEU A 185 22.32 5.90 3.86
CA LEU A 185 22.83 7.12 3.27
C LEU A 185 22.95 8.23 4.34
N ASN A 186 23.97 9.09 4.18
CA ASN A 186 24.23 10.22 5.05
C ASN A 186 23.59 11.51 4.52
N TYR A 187 22.39 11.81 4.95
CA TYR A 187 21.63 12.99 4.50
C TYR A 187 22.17 14.33 5.04
N ASP A 188 23.15 14.33 5.96
CA ASP A 188 23.88 15.54 6.31
C ASP A 188 24.75 16.03 5.14
N ASN A 189 25.18 15.11 4.28
CA ASN A 189 25.90 15.45 3.07
C ASN A 189 24.92 16.00 1.99
N PRO A 190 25.09 17.26 1.53
CA PRO A 190 24.23 17.84 0.51
C PRO A 190 24.33 17.12 -0.85
N GLU A 191 25.46 16.46 -1.16
CA GLU A 191 25.61 15.70 -2.42
C GLU A 191 24.69 14.46 -2.44
N VAL A 192 24.46 13.82 -1.28
CA VAL A 192 23.48 12.72 -1.14
C VAL A 192 22.08 13.23 -1.49
N ARG A 193 21.68 14.39 -0.94
CA ARG A 193 20.37 14.99 -1.17
C ARG A 193 20.14 15.33 -2.65
N GLU A 194 21.14 15.91 -3.30
CA GLU A 194 21.04 16.21 -4.74
C GLU A 194 21.08 14.92 -5.59
N GLY A 195 21.95 13.96 -5.27
CA GLY A 195 22.00 12.67 -5.95
C GLY A 195 20.67 11.93 -5.94
N MET A 196 19.93 11.96 -4.83
CA MET A 196 18.59 11.36 -4.76
C MET A 196 17.54 12.15 -5.55
N LYS A 197 17.64 13.49 -5.61
CA LYS A 197 16.79 14.29 -6.50
C LYS A 197 17.05 13.96 -7.99
N ASP A 198 18.30 13.67 -8.37
CA ASP A 198 18.63 13.26 -9.73
C ASP A 198 18.05 11.88 -10.07
N VAL A 199 18.03 10.94 -9.11
CA VAL A 199 17.32 9.64 -9.25
C VAL A 199 15.82 9.88 -9.50
N ILE A 200 15.19 10.76 -8.72
CA ILE A 200 13.77 11.09 -8.87
C ILE A 200 13.50 11.66 -10.27
N ARG A 201 14.29 12.66 -10.73
CA ARG A 201 14.15 13.25 -12.06
C ARG A 201 14.29 12.20 -13.16
N PHE A 202 15.32 11.34 -13.07
CA PHE A 202 15.57 10.31 -14.06
C PHE A 202 14.35 9.43 -14.33
N TRP A 203 13.67 8.97 -13.28
CA TRP A 203 12.53 8.07 -13.44
C TRP A 203 11.23 8.82 -13.78
N LEU A 204 11.04 10.06 -13.31
CA LEU A 204 9.92 10.89 -13.75
C LEU A 204 10.05 11.26 -15.24
N ASP A 205 11.27 11.51 -15.73
CA ASP A 205 11.54 11.71 -17.17
C ASP A 205 11.26 10.46 -18.01
N LYS A 206 11.26 9.26 -17.40
CA LYS A 206 10.85 7.98 -18.00
C LYS A 206 9.34 7.72 -17.96
N GLY A 207 8.57 8.65 -17.41
CA GLY A 207 7.12 8.65 -17.45
C GLY A 207 6.42 8.13 -16.20
N LEU A 208 7.12 7.93 -15.08
CA LEU A 208 6.45 7.66 -13.80
C LEU A 208 5.54 8.83 -13.40
N ASP A 209 4.41 8.50 -12.76
CA ASP A 209 3.45 9.46 -12.21
C ASP A 209 3.72 9.75 -10.71
N GLY A 210 4.82 9.24 -10.18
CA GLY A 210 5.21 9.48 -8.79
C GLY A 210 5.93 8.31 -8.14
N PHE A 211 6.11 8.42 -6.83
CA PHE A 211 6.81 7.43 -6.03
C PHE A 211 6.10 7.08 -4.73
N ARG A 212 6.23 5.82 -4.32
CA ARG A 212 6.10 5.41 -2.93
C ARG A 212 7.49 5.49 -2.29
N CYS A 213 7.67 6.40 -1.34
CA CYS A 213 8.94 6.57 -0.66
C CYS A 213 9.05 5.61 0.51
N ASP A 214 10.05 4.73 0.43
CA ASP A 214 10.36 3.71 1.43
C ASP A 214 11.00 4.34 2.67
N ALA A 215 10.65 3.84 3.85
CA ALA A 215 11.35 4.10 5.11
C ALA A 215 11.61 5.59 5.42
N VAL A 216 10.64 6.46 5.11
CA VAL A 216 10.81 7.93 5.22
C VAL A 216 11.20 8.47 6.61
N PRO A 217 10.82 7.86 7.76
CA PRO A 217 11.16 8.41 9.08
C PRO A 217 12.65 8.44 9.41
N TYR A 218 13.51 7.70 8.70
CA TYR A 218 14.84 7.30 9.19
C TYR A 218 16.01 8.04 8.54
N LEU A 219 15.81 9.07 7.69
CA LEU A 219 16.85 9.65 6.85
C LEU A 219 17.99 10.29 7.63
N PHE A 220 17.70 11.08 8.65
CA PHE A 220 18.71 11.76 9.45
C PHE A 220 18.99 11.05 10.78
N LYS A 221 20.23 11.14 11.25
CA LYS A 221 20.69 10.52 12.50
C LYS A 221 21.20 11.59 13.45
N ARG A 222 20.69 11.62 14.69
CA ARG A 222 21.13 12.58 15.73
C ARG A 222 21.34 11.86 17.05
N GLU A 223 22.48 12.12 17.67
CA GLU A 223 22.79 11.61 19.02
C GLU A 223 21.76 12.11 20.03
N GLY A 224 21.35 11.24 20.96
CA GLY A 224 20.35 11.56 21.97
C GLY A 224 18.90 11.58 21.44
N THR A 225 18.66 11.05 20.25
CA THR A 225 17.32 10.86 19.66
C THR A 225 17.15 9.43 19.17
N ASN A 226 15.89 9.00 18.92
CA ASN A 226 15.61 7.70 18.30
C ASN A 226 15.92 7.65 16.80
N CYS A 227 16.41 8.76 16.20
CA CYS A 227 16.67 8.90 14.76
C CYS A 227 15.43 8.64 13.88
N GLU A 228 14.27 9.05 14.37
CA GLU A 228 12.99 8.95 13.64
C GLU A 228 12.27 10.31 13.64
N ASN A 229 11.59 10.64 12.55
CA ASN A 229 10.75 11.84 12.42
C ASN A 229 11.48 13.15 12.76
N LEU A 230 12.77 13.26 12.44
CA LEU A 230 13.53 14.44 12.75
C LEU A 230 13.11 15.63 11.86
N PRO A 231 13.20 16.88 12.38
CA PRO A 231 12.81 18.08 11.61
C PRO A 231 13.54 18.21 10.26
N GLU A 232 14.79 17.75 10.20
CA GLU A 232 15.59 17.75 8.97
C GLU A 232 15.03 16.78 7.94
N THR A 233 14.45 15.66 8.36
CA THR A 233 13.77 14.71 7.45
C THR A 233 12.57 15.38 6.80
N HIS A 234 11.72 16.03 7.58
CA HIS A 234 10.58 16.80 7.07
C HIS A 234 11.02 17.94 6.15
N ALA A 235 12.06 18.69 6.52
CA ALA A 235 12.59 19.76 5.67
C ALA A 235 13.05 19.26 4.30
N TYR A 236 13.73 18.11 4.25
CA TYR A 236 14.17 17.53 2.99
C TYR A 236 13.00 17.05 2.12
N PHE A 237 11.98 16.43 2.69
CA PHE A 237 10.80 16.05 1.91
C PHE A 237 10.02 17.27 1.38
N LYS A 238 10.02 18.39 2.09
CA LYS A 238 9.48 19.66 1.55
C LYS A 238 10.29 20.16 0.35
N GLU A 239 11.61 20.01 0.35
CA GLU A 239 12.45 20.33 -0.81
C GLU A 239 12.12 19.44 -2.00
N ILE A 240 11.97 18.10 -1.80
CA ILE A 240 11.58 17.17 -2.86
C ILE A 240 10.19 17.51 -3.38
N ARG A 241 9.22 17.74 -2.49
CA ARG A 241 7.86 18.11 -2.88
C ARG A 241 7.82 19.39 -3.72
N ALA A 242 8.53 20.43 -3.30
CA ALA A 242 8.62 21.69 -4.06
C ALA A 242 9.27 21.51 -5.44
N MET A 243 10.26 20.61 -5.54
CA MET A 243 10.87 20.24 -6.82
C MET A 243 9.85 19.56 -7.74
N ILE A 244 9.12 18.55 -7.23
CA ILE A 244 8.14 17.78 -8.02
C ILE A 244 6.99 18.68 -8.46
N ASP A 245 6.42 19.48 -7.57
CA ASP A 245 5.33 20.40 -7.91
C ASP A 245 5.71 21.40 -9.02
N ARG A 246 6.99 21.82 -9.06
CA ARG A 246 7.53 22.75 -10.06
C ARG A 246 7.87 22.06 -11.38
N GLU A 247 8.56 20.91 -11.33
CA GLU A 247 9.17 20.26 -12.50
C GLU A 247 8.27 19.18 -13.10
N TYR A 248 7.41 18.54 -12.29
CA TYR A 248 6.56 17.39 -12.66
C TYR A 248 5.14 17.52 -12.08
N PRO A 249 4.40 18.59 -12.41
CA PRO A 249 3.06 18.81 -11.85
C PRO A 249 2.11 17.65 -12.16
N GLY A 250 1.40 17.19 -11.14
CA GLY A 250 0.50 16.02 -11.21
C GLY A 250 1.15 14.70 -10.81
N CYS A 251 2.47 14.65 -10.62
CA CYS A 251 3.14 13.51 -9.99
C CYS A 251 2.96 13.54 -8.47
N ILE A 252 2.92 12.35 -7.85
CA ILE A 252 2.66 12.21 -6.42
C ILE A 252 3.81 11.61 -5.64
N LEU A 253 3.82 11.89 -4.33
CA LEU A 253 4.62 11.19 -3.34
C LEU A 253 3.69 10.51 -2.34
N LEU A 254 3.87 9.20 -2.15
CA LEU A 254 3.20 8.37 -1.15
C LEU A 254 4.24 7.96 -0.10
N ALA A 255 4.06 8.37 1.15
CA ALA A 255 4.99 8.05 2.23
C ALA A 255 4.74 6.67 2.82
N GLU A 256 5.81 5.93 3.10
CA GLU A 256 5.78 4.86 4.08
C GLU A 256 6.29 5.37 5.43
N ALA A 257 5.36 5.82 6.25
CA ALA A 257 5.63 6.23 7.61
C ALA A 257 4.81 5.38 8.59
N ASN A 258 5.36 4.20 8.94
CA ASN A 258 4.77 3.33 9.96
C ASN A 258 5.02 3.94 11.34
N GLN A 259 4.16 4.86 11.74
CA GLN A 259 4.27 5.66 12.96
C GLN A 259 2.91 5.76 13.67
N TRP A 260 2.92 6.19 14.92
CA TRP A 260 1.70 6.52 15.65
C TRP A 260 0.93 7.65 14.95
N PRO A 261 -0.41 7.74 15.10
CA PRO A 261 -1.27 8.64 14.32
C PRO A 261 -0.77 10.07 14.21
N ASN A 262 -0.29 10.65 15.31
CA ASN A 262 0.18 12.04 15.31
C ASN A 262 1.43 12.23 14.44
N ASN A 263 2.42 11.36 14.60
CA ASN A 263 3.66 11.42 13.82
C ASN A 263 3.41 11.09 12.34
N ALA A 264 2.51 10.12 12.06
CA ALA A 264 2.14 9.79 10.68
C ALA A 264 1.49 10.97 9.95
N LYS A 265 0.64 11.76 10.63
CA LYS A 265 0.04 12.97 10.05
C LYS A 265 1.04 14.09 9.72
N GLU A 266 2.15 14.16 10.46
CA GLU A 266 3.15 15.21 10.24
C GLU A 266 3.78 15.15 8.84
N TYR A 267 3.80 13.96 8.19
CA TYR A 267 4.29 13.78 6.82
C TYR A 267 3.41 14.41 5.73
N PHE A 268 2.25 14.91 6.06
CA PHE A 268 1.48 15.77 5.15
C PHE A 268 1.97 17.24 5.18
N GLY A 269 2.66 17.65 6.26
CA GLY A 269 3.04 19.03 6.49
C GLY A 269 1.83 19.97 6.41
N ASN A 270 2.02 21.12 5.79
CA ASN A 270 0.95 22.04 5.41
C ASN A 270 0.54 21.86 3.93
N GLN A 271 0.42 20.61 3.46
CA GLN A 271 0.26 20.22 2.05
C GLN A 271 1.56 20.42 1.23
N ASP A 272 2.69 20.49 1.91
CA ASP A 272 4.00 20.81 1.34
C ASP A 272 5.03 19.67 1.50
N GLU A 273 4.58 18.47 1.98
CA GLU A 273 5.39 17.26 2.04
C GLU A 273 4.78 16.17 1.14
N PHE A 274 4.22 15.11 1.70
CA PHE A 274 3.64 14.03 0.92
C PHE A 274 2.20 14.33 0.49
N HIS A 275 1.84 13.87 -0.70
CA HIS A 275 0.45 13.86 -1.19
C HIS A 275 -0.37 12.81 -0.46
N MET A 276 0.24 11.64 -0.23
CA MET A 276 -0.37 10.50 0.43
C MET A 276 0.56 9.92 1.48
N ASN A 277 -0.02 9.26 2.48
CA ASN A 277 0.71 8.42 3.43
C ASN A 277 -0.10 7.15 3.70
N PHE A 278 0.57 6.01 3.90
CA PHE A 278 -0.11 4.78 4.29
C PHE A 278 -0.75 4.90 5.67
N ASN A 279 -2.01 4.51 5.79
CA ASN A 279 -2.71 4.49 7.08
C ASN A 279 -2.38 3.20 7.85
N PHE A 280 -1.12 3.05 8.27
CA PHE A 280 -0.68 1.94 9.10
C PHE A 280 -1.44 1.84 10.43
N PRO A 281 -1.83 2.95 11.10
CA PRO A 281 -2.64 2.86 12.31
C PRO A 281 -3.98 2.16 12.12
N LEU A 282 -4.64 2.32 10.97
CA LEU A 282 -5.95 1.73 10.69
C LEU A 282 -5.87 0.21 10.45
N MET A 283 -4.85 -0.25 9.71
CA MET A 283 -4.78 -1.62 9.21
C MET A 283 -4.92 -2.67 10.34
N PRO A 284 -4.13 -2.68 11.44
CA PRO A 284 -4.31 -3.68 12.50
C PRO A 284 -5.64 -3.51 13.25
N ARG A 285 -6.19 -2.28 13.38
CA ARG A 285 -7.45 -2.03 14.07
C ARG A 285 -8.66 -2.63 13.34
N ILE A 286 -8.58 -2.79 12.03
CA ILE A 286 -9.59 -3.53 11.25
C ILE A 286 -9.66 -5.00 11.71
N PHE A 287 -8.53 -5.67 11.83
CA PHE A 287 -8.48 -7.07 12.30
C PHE A 287 -8.80 -7.21 13.77
N ILE A 288 -8.41 -6.24 14.61
CA ILE A 288 -8.79 -6.20 16.03
C ILE A 288 -10.31 -6.06 16.17
N SER A 289 -10.95 -5.18 15.39
CA SER A 289 -12.41 -5.01 15.38
C SER A 289 -13.12 -6.29 14.95
N LEU A 290 -12.61 -6.96 13.92
CA LEU A 290 -13.16 -8.24 13.48
C LEU A 290 -13.08 -9.30 14.59
N SER A 291 -11.91 -9.44 15.23
CA SER A 291 -11.69 -10.42 16.29
C SER A 291 -12.55 -10.16 17.53
N LYS A 292 -12.74 -8.89 17.91
CA LYS A 292 -13.53 -8.49 19.08
C LYS A 292 -15.04 -8.39 18.83
N GLU A 293 -15.46 -8.47 17.55
CA GLU A 293 -16.82 -8.10 17.13
C GLU A 293 -17.23 -6.72 17.70
N ASP A 294 -16.32 -5.73 17.49
CA ASP A 294 -16.47 -4.39 18.05
C ASP A 294 -15.93 -3.35 17.05
N SER A 295 -16.78 -2.41 16.64
CA SER A 295 -16.43 -1.39 15.65
C SER A 295 -15.58 -0.24 16.22
N TYR A 296 -15.51 -0.12 17.55
CA TYR A 296 -14.86 1.00 18.22
C TYR A 296 -13.37 1.19 17.83
N PRO A 297 -12.52 0.15 17.71
CA PRO A 297 -11.13 0.34 17.29
C PRO A 297 -10.99 1.05 15.93
N ILE A 298 -11.89 0.75 14.97
CA ILE A 298 -11.89 1.42 13.65
C ILE A 298 -12.37 2.85 13.79
N GLU A 299 -13.49 3.07 14.45
CA GLU A 299 -14.06 4.42 14.65
C GLU A 299 -13.05 5.34 15.35
N ASN A 300 -12.44 4.84 16.44
CA ASN A 300 -11.48 5.60 17.22
C ASN A 300 -10.24 5.99 16.40
N ILE A 301 -9.63 5.03 15.71
CA ILE A 301 -8.40 5.30 14.96
C ILE A 301 -8.65 6.24 13.77
N ILE A 302 -9.80 6.15 13.11
CA ILE A 302 -10.16 7.10 12.05
C ILE A 302 -10.30 8.50 12.62
N LYS A 303 -10.89 8.68 13.80
CA LYS A 303 -10.98 9.98 14.47
C LYS A 303 -9.59 10.53 14.86
N GLU A 304 -8.66 9.65 15.27
CA GLU A 304 -7.30 10.04 15.61
C GLU A 304 -6.46 10.43 14.38
N THR A 305 -6.69 9.75 13.25
CA THR A 305 -5.96 10.02 11.99
C THR A 305 -6.55 11.17 11.18
N LEU A 306 -7.70 11.71 11.56
CA LEU A 306 -8.34 12.89 10.96
C LEU A 306 -8.33 14.08 11.95
N PRO A 307 -8.46 15.34 11.48
CA PRO A 307 -8.40 15.73 10.05
C PRO A 307 -6.98 15.67 9.49
N ILE A 308 -6.90 15.63 8.17
CA ILE A 308 -5.68 15.83 7.38
C ILE A 308 -5.87 17.04 6.45
N PRO A 309 -4.79 17.64 5.90
CA PRO A 309 -4.90 18.73 4.95
C PRO A 309 -5.73 18.36 3.71
N GLU A 310 -6.46 19.33 3.16
CA GLU A 310 -7.47 19.10 2.11
C GLU A 310 -6.95 18.44 0.85
N LYS A 311 -5.73 18.77 0.41
CA LYS A 311 -5.09 18.19 -0.78
C LYS A 311 -4.24 16.95 -0.46
N CYS A 312 -4.41 16.35 0.70
CA CYS A 312 -3.71 15.13 1.10
C CYS A 312 -4.70 13.97 1.20
N ASP A 313 -4.17 12.74 1.17
CA ASP A 313 -5.00 11.56 1.34
C ASP A 313 -4.26 10.43 2.05
N TRP A 314 -5.03 9.51 2.67
CA TRP A 314 -4.49 8.27 3.19
C TRP A 314 -4.49 7.18 2.12
N GLY A 315 -3.42 6.40 2.05
CA GLY A 315 -3.43 5.09 1.38
C GLY A 315 -3.96 4.04 2.35
N VAL A 316 -5.14 3.49 2.10
CA VAL A 316 -5.75 2.48 2.98
C VAL A 316 -5.63 1.09 2.38
N PHE A 317 -5.22 0.11 3.18
CA PHE A 317 -4.93 -1.24 2.71
C PHE A 317 -5.20 -2.29 3.80
N LEU A 318 -5.38 -3.53 3.40
CA LEU A 318 -5.55 -4.67 4.31
C LEU A 318 -4.25 -5.44 4.48
N ARG A 319 -3.58 -5.71 3.38
CA ARG A 319 -2.29 -6.38 3.30
C ARG A 319 -1.46 -5.77 2.17
N ASN A 320 -0.14 -5.99 2.25
CA ASN A 320 0.86 -5.62 1.25
C ASN A 320 1.91 -6.74 1.13
N HIS A 321 3.03 -6.45 0.47
CA HIS A 321 4.15 -7.36 0.28
C HIS A 321 4.96 -7.67 1.56
N ASP A 322 4.77 -6.92 2.63
CA ASP A 322 5.45 -7.09 3.92
C ASP A 322 4.59 -7.83 4.95
N GLU A 323 5.11 -8.01 6.16
CA GLU A 323 4.32 -8.47 7.28
C GLU A 323 3.22 -7.46 7.66
N LEU A 324 2.11 -7.96 8.18
CA LEU A 324 1.13 -7.13 8.88
C LEU A 324 1.79 -6.62 10.15
N THR A 325 2.32 -5.40 10.09
CA THR A 325 3.10 -4.83 11.19
C THR A 325 2.23 -4.55 12.41
N LEU A 326 2.76 -4.88 13.59
CA LEU A 326 2.16 -4.64 14.90
C LEU A 326 3.06 -3.78 15.78
N GLU A 327 3.89 -2.93 15.17
CA GLU A 327 4.78 -2.03 15.89
C GLU A 327 4.01 -0.90 16.58
N MET A 328 2.99 -0.34 15.91
CA MET A 328 2.21 0.81 16.40
C MET A 328 0.86 0.38 16.98
N VAL A 329 0.89 -0.69 17.77
CA VAL A 329 -0.23 -1.18 18.59
C VAL A 329 0.25 -1.39 20.03
N THR A 330 -0.67 -1.49 20.98
CA THR A 330 -0.31 -1.83 22.37
C THR A 330 0.14 -3.29 22.46
N ASP A 331 0.81 -3.65 23.56
CA ASP A 331 1.25 -5.03 23.78
C ASP A 331 0.04 -5.98 23.89
N GLU A 332 -1.06 -5.55 24.50
CA GLU A 332 -2.30 -6.31 24.60
C GLU A 332 -2.96 -6.52 23.21
N GLU A 333 -2.91 -5.51 22.35
CA GLU A 333 -3.39 -5.61 20.98
C GLU A 333 -2.51 -6.57 20.17
N ARG A 334 -1.20 -6.50 20.34
CA ARG A 334 -0.24 -7.41 19.66
C ARG A 334 -0.44 -8.86 20.09
N ASP A 335 -0.59 -9.10 21.39
CA ASP A 335 -0.86 -10.44 21.92
C ASP A 335 -2.19 -11.01 21.40
N LEU A 336 -3.24 -10.17 21.32
CA LEU A 336 -4.51 -10.54 20.69
C LEU A 336 -4.29 -10.94 19.23
N MET A 337 -3.62 -10.11 18.45
CA MET A 337 -3.37 -10.35 17.03
C MET A 337 -2.58 -11.65 16.81
N PHE A 338 -1.53 -11.90 17.59
CA PHE A 338 -0.78 -13.14 17.49
C PHE A 338 -1.60 -14.38 17.86
N ARG A 339 -2.44 -14.28 18.88
CA ARG A 339 -3.32 -15.39 19.31
C ARG A 339 -4.37 -15.72 18.25
N GLU A 340 -4.97 -14.72 17.63
CA GLU A 340 -6.06 -14.91 16.66
C GLU A 340 -5.54 -15.25 15.26
N TYR A 341 -4.51 -14.54 14.78
CA TYR A 341 -4.09 -14.56 13.37
C TYR A 341 -2.74 -15.20 13.10
N ALA A 342 -1.94 -15.49 14.14
CA ALA A 342 -0.59 -16.07 14.00
C ALA A 342 -0.33 -17.16 15.03
N LYS A 343 -1.20 -18.17 15.06
CA LYS A 343 -1.17 -19.31 16.01
C LYS A 343 0.11 -20.14 15.92
N VAL A 344 0.70 -20.21 14.73
CA VAL A 344 1.95 -20.94 14.47
C VAL A 344 3.12 -19.95 14.44
N PRO A 345 4.23 -20.19 15.15
CA PRO A 345 5.38 -19.27 15.17
C PRO A 345 5.89 -18.87 13.78
N LYS A 346 5.87 -19.78 12.80
CA LYS A 346 6.26 -19.49 11.40
C LYS A 346 5.40 -18.44 10.70
N MET A 347 4.22 -18.11 11.23
CA MET A 347 3.38 -17.01 10.73
C MET A 347 3.86 -15.65 11.20
N ARG A 348 4.79 -15.59 12.16
CA ARG A 348 5.32 -14.35 12.75
C ARG A 348 6.66 -14.02 12.11
N LEU A 349 6.91 -12.73 11.99
CA LEU A 349 8.19 -12.17 11.55
C LEU A 349 8.35 -10.80 12.18
N ASN A 350 9.50 -10.54 12.80
CA ASN A 350 9.74 -9.31 13.56
C ASN A 350 8.56 -9.05 14.54
N LEU A 351 7.98 -7.85 14.50
CA LEU A 351 6.78 -7.51 15.28
C LEU A 351 5.51 -7.56 14.39
N GLY A 352 5.39 -8.57 13.54
CA GLY A 352 4.28 -8.66 12.59
C GLY A 352 3.86 -10.09 12.21
N ILE A 353 2.91 -10.17 11.28
CA ILE A 353 2.31 -11.40 10.78
C ILE A 353 2.51 -11.50 9.28
N ARG A 354 3.29 -12.48 8.82
CA ARG A 354 3.56 -12.73 7.40
C ARG A 354 2.54 -13.67 6.78
N ARG A 355 1.33 -13.19 6.57
CA ARG A 355 0.23 -13.92 5.95
C ARG A 355 -0.44 -13.03 4.89
N ARG A 356 -0.95 -13.62 3.81
CA ARG A 356 -1.87 -12.95 2.90
C ARG A 356 -3.25 -12.79 3.52
N LEU A 357 -4.09 -11.93 2.92
CA LEU A 357 -5.42 -11.62 3.44
C LEU A 357 -6.33 -12.84 3.57
N ALA A 358 -6.48 -13.64 2.51
CA ALA A 358 -7.38 -14.79 2.54
C ALA A 358 -7.02 -15.81 3.64
N PRO A 359 -5.73 -16.20 3.81
CA PRO A 359 -5.34 -17.04 4.93
C PRO A 359 -5.51 -16.43 6.33
N LEU A 360 -5.43 -15.12 6.48
CA LEU A 360 -5.67 -14.45 7.77
C LEU A 360 -7.09 -14.67 8.27
N VAL A 361 -8.06 -14.75 7.35
CA VAL A 361 -9.49 -14.86 7.66
C VAL A 361 -10.08 -16.22 7.26
N ASP A 362 -9.22 -17.26 7.20
CA ASP A 362 -9.60 -18.64 6.88
C ASP A 362 -10.42 -18.76 5.57
N ASN A 363 -10.16 -17.86 4.60
CA ASN A 363 -10.86 -17.76 3.33
C ASN A 363 -12.39 -17.59 3.47
N ASP A 364 -12.87 -17.05 4.60
CA ASP A 364 -14.30 -16.74 4.78
C ASP A 364 -14.72 -15.61 3.84
N ARG A 365 -15.50 -15.97 2.84
CA ARG A 365 -15.93 -15.05 1.80
C ARG A 365 -16.67 -13.82 2.34
N TYR A 366 -17.51 -13.98 3.36
CA TYR A 366 -18.26 -12.86 3.93
C TYR A 366 -17.33 -11.85 4.61
N ILE A 367 -16.30 -12.34 5.28
CA ILE A 367 -15.28 -11.49 5.89
C ILE A 367 -14.47 -10.78 4.80
N LEU A 368 -14.04 -11.50 3.75
CA LEU A 368 -13.28 -10.90 2.64
C LEU A 368 -14.10 -9.80 1.95
N GLU A 369 -15.37 -10.03 1.68
CA GLU A 369 -16.27 -9.02 1.10
C GLU A 369 -16.44 -7.81 2.04
N LEU A 370 -16.67 -8.05 3.34
CA LEU A 370 -16.79 -7.00 4.36
C LEU A 370 -15.55 -6.10 4.40
N LEU A 371 -14.36 -6.71 4.48
CA LEU A 371 -13.09 -5.99 4.63
C LEU A 371 -12.74 -5.16 3.37
N HIS A 372 -12.93 -5.72 2.18
CA HIS A 372 -12.71 -5.00 0.94
C HIS A 372 -13.71 -3.82 0.79
N ALA A 373 -14.99 -4.05 1.09
CA ALA A 373 -15.97 -2.97 1.08
C ALA A 373 -15.60 -1.86 2.09
N LEU A 374 -15.07 -2.23 3.26
CA LEU A 374 -14.66 -1.26 4.27
C LEU A 374 -13.57 -0.33 3.75
N ILE A 375 -12.45 -0.88 3.24
CA ILE A 375 -11.34 -0.03 2.76
C ILE A 375 -11.71 0.78 1.51
N MET A 376 -12.72 0.34 0.76
CA MET A 376 -13.26 1.09 -0.37
C MET A 376 -14.16 2.26 0.04
N SER A 377 -14.58 2.37 1.32
CA SER A 377 -15.55 3.37 1.77
C SER A 377 -15.07 4.29 2.90
N VAL A 378 -14.08 3.88 3.69
CA VAL A 378 -13.46 4.76 4.68
C VAL A 378 -12.66 5.88 4.01
N PRO A 379 -12.35 7.00 4.69
CA PRO A 379 -11.49 8.04 4.14
C PRO A 379 -10.14 7.50 3.68
N GLY A 380 -9.79 7.77 2.43
CA GLY A 380 -8.55 7.34 1.81
C GLY A 380 -8.75 6.61 0.48
N SER A 381 -7.66 6.46 -0.24
CA SER A 381 -7.61 5.70 -1.49
C SER A 381 -7.19 4.26 -1.22
N PRO A 382 -7.99 3.27 -1.66
CA PRO A 382 -7.68 1.86 -1.41
C PRO A 382 -6.51 1.38 -2.25
N ILE A 383 -5.62 0.63 -1.60
CA ILE A 383 -4.48 -0.03 -2.23
C ILE A 383 -4.66 -1.54 -2.07
N PHE A 384 -4.71 -2.25 -3.19
CA PHE A 384 -4.89 -3.69 -3.25
C PHE A 384 -3.58 -4.37 -3.61
N TYR A 385 -3.24 -5.43 -2.90
CA TYR A 385 -2.08 -6.25 -3.20
C TYR A 385 -2.44 -7.31 -4.25
N TYR A 386 -1.59 -7.51 -5.27
CA TYR A 386 -1.86 -8.47 -6.35
C TYR A 386 -2.27 -9.84 -5.82
N GLY A 387 -3.29 -10.42 -6.42
CA GLY A 387 -3.84 -11.72 -6.04
C GLY A 387 -4.85 -11.69 -4.90
N ASP A 388 -5.03 -10.56 -4.19
CA ASP A 388 -6.09 -10.46 -3.18
C ASP A 388 -7.48 -10.52 -3.82
N GLU A 389 -7.63 -10.04 -5.06
CA GLU A 389 -8.86 -10.08 -5.85
C GLU A 389 -9.28 -11.50 -6.28
N ILE A 390 -8.36 -12.47 -6.16
CA ILE A 390 -8.63 -13.91 -6.37
C ILE A 390 -8.42 -14.73 -5.09
N ASN A 391 -8.32 -14.10 -3.94
CA ASN A 391 -8.10 -14.74 -2.64
C ASN A 391 -6.87 -15.67 -2.63
N MET A 392 -5.73 -15.21 -3.18
CA MET A 392 -4.49 -15.98 -3.17
C MET A 392 -4.07 -16.38 -1.75
N GLY A 393 -3.59 -17.61 -1.63
CA GLY A 393 -2.95 -18.11 -0.41
C GLY A 393 -1.51 -17.65 -0.25
N ASP A 394 -0.88 -18.12 0.81
CA ASP A 394 0.53 -17.91 1.12
C ASP A 394 1.26 -19.22 1.44
N ASN A 395 2.60 -19.14 1.51
CA ASN A 395 3.43 -20.26 1.93
C ASN A 395 4.32 -19.84 3.12
N ILE A 396 3.86 -20.12 4.33
CA ILE A 396 4.57 -19.78 5.59
C ILE A 396 5.90 -20.51 5.79
N TYR A 397 6.23 -21.48 4.93
CA TYR A 397 7.47 -22.25 5.01
C TYR A 397 8.62 -21.62 4.22
N LEU A 398 8.34 -20.65 3.36
CA LEU A 398 9.35 -19.81 2.72
C LEU A 398 9.93 -18.82 3.74
N GLY A 399 11.23 -18.56 3.61
CA GLY A 399 11.94 -17.63 4.50
C GLY A 399 11.46 -16.18 4.32
N ASP A 400 11.76 -15.33 5.30
CA ASP A 400 11.43 -13.92 5.30
C ASP A 400 9.95 -13.67 4.90
N ARG A 401 9.67 -12.68 4.07
CA ARG A 401 8.36 -12.32 3.51
C ARG A 401 8.04 -13.05 2.19
N ASN A 402 8.94 -13.90 1.70
CA ASN A 402 8.79 -14.59 0.40
C ASN A 402 7.50 -15.40 0.27
N GLY A 403 6.95 -15.88 1.40
CA GLY A 403 5.71 -16.64 1.40
C GLY A 403 4.47 -15.87 0.94
N VAL A 404 4.47 -14.55 1.00
CA VAL A 404 3.38 -13.69 0.52
C VAL A 404 3.67 -13.08 -0.87
N ARG A 405 4.85 -13.39 -1.47
CA ARG A 405 5.36 -12.84 -2.74
C ARG A 405 5.50 -13.92 -3.82
N THR A 406 4.57 -14.88 -3.85
CA THR A 406 4.59 -16.04 -4.76
C THR A 406 4.00 -15.71 -6.13
N PRO A 407 4.27 -16.53 -7.18
CA PRO A 407 3.75 -16.30 -8.53
C PRO A 407 2.22 -16.13 -8.58
N MET A 408 1.73 -15.18 -9.39
CA MET A 408 0.31 -14.94 -9.63
C MET A 408 -0.36 -16.16 -10.26
N GLN A 409 -1.60 -16.44 -9.85
CA GLN A 409 -2.38 -17.59 -10.31
C GLN A 409 -3.30 -17.20 -11.47
N TRP A 410 -2.86 -17.40 -12.72
CA TRP A 410 -3.61 -17.01 -13.92
C TRP A 410 -4.58 -18.07 -14.42
N SER A 411 -4.15 -19.35 -14.41
CA SER A 411 -4.94 -20.47 -14.92
C SER A 411 -4.64 -21.75 -14.14
N PHE A 412 -5.34 -22.83 -14.50
CA PHE A 412 -5.08 -24.18 -13.98
C PHE A 412 -3.87 -24.88 -14.65
N ASP A 413 -3.23 -24.22 -15.63
CA ASP A 413 -2.08 -24.76 -16.34
C ASP A 413 -0.85 -24.88 -15.44
N ARG A 414 0.19 -25.56 -15.93
CA ARG A 414 1.47 -25.69 -15.25
C ARG A 414 1.96 -24.30 -14.77
N ASN A 415 2.57 -24.29 -13.58
CA ASN A 415 3.05 -23.08 -12.93
C ASN A 415 1.96 -22.02 -12.71
N ALA A 416 0.70 -22.45 -12.53
CA ALA A 416 -0.45 -21.56 -12.38
C ALA A 416 -0.68 -20.64 -13.60
N GLY A 417 -0.19 -21.00 -14.78
CA GLY A 417 -0.19 -20.13 -15.97
C GLY A 417 0.68 -18.89 -15.84
N PHE A 418 1.53 -18.81 -14.83
CA PHE A 418 2.47 -17.71 -14.62
C PHE A 418 3.65 -17.76 -15.59
N SER A 419 4.19 -18.96 -15.85
CA SER A 419 5.40 -19.19 -16.63
C SER A 419 5.32 -20.48 -17.43
N HIS A 420 6.00 -20.50 -18.59
CA HIS A 420 6.22 -21.71 -19.39
C HIS A 420 7.53 -22.44 -19.03
N ALA A 421 8.32 -21.92 -18.10
CA ALA A 421 9.55 -22.54 -17.60
C ALA A 421 9.31 -23.92 -16.99
N ASP A 422 10.37 -24.70 -16.78
CA ASP A 422 10.28 -25.86 -15.90
C ASP A 422 10.02 -25.41 -14.46
N SER A 423 9.22 -26.18 -13.72
CA SER A 423 8.74 -25.74 -12.39
C SER A 423 9.88 -25.52 -11.37
N GLU A 424 11.01 -26.22 -11.56
CA GLU A 424 12.20 -26.04 -10.75
C GLU A 424 12.98 -24.74 -11.06
N GLN A 425 12.70 -24.11 -12.19
CA GLN A 425 13.33 -22.82 -12.58
C GLN A 425 12.59 -21.61 -12.01
N LEU A 426 11.38 -21.80 -11.48
CA LEU A 426 10.63 -20.69 -10.89
C LEU A 426 11.41 -20.04 -9.74
N TYR A 427 11.47 -18.71 -9.71
CA TYR A 427 12.09 -17.95 -8.60
C TYR A 427 11.49 -18.31 -7.23
N SER A 428 10.24 -18.74 -7.21
CA SER A 428 9.48 -19.16 -6.02
C SER A 428 8.42 -20.19 -6.43
N PRO A 429 8.12 -21.20 -5.59
CA PRO A 429 7.08 -22.17 -5.90
C PRO A 429 5.69 -21.53 -5.92
N VAL A 430 4.81 -22.00 -6.79
CA VAL A 430 3.38 -21.66 -6.79
C VAL A 430 2.69 -22.24 -5.55
N ILE A 431 1.54 -21.64 -5.17
CA ILE A 431 0.76 -22.11 -4.03
C ILE A 431 0.07 -23.43 -4.36
N THR A 432 0.37 -24.46 -3.56
CA THR A 432 -0.19 -25.81 -3.68
C THR A 432 -1.06 -26.22 -2.49
N ASN A 433 -1.30 -25.32 -1.54
CA ASN A 433 -2.20 -25.58 -0.42
C ASN A 433 -3.62 -25.85 -0.96
N PRO A 434 -4.30 -26.96 -0.57
CA PRO A 434 -5.60 -27.35 -1.12
C PRO A 434 -6.68 -26.25 -1.06
N ASN A 435 -6.66 -25.40 -0.04
CA ASN A 435 -7.63 -24.30 0.11
C ASN A 435 -7.41 -23.12 -0.85
N TYR A 436 -6.21 -23.02 -1.43
CA TYR A 436 -5.76 -21.90 -2.27
C TYR A 436 -5.09 -22.36 -3.55
N HIS A 437 -5.24 -23.65 -3.89
CA HIS A 437 -4.56 -24.27 -5.03
C HIS A 437 -4.93 -23.59 -6.33
N PHE A 438 -3.91 -23.31 -7.16
CA PHE A 438 -4.10 -22.57 -8.41
C PHE A 438 -5.05 -23.27 -9.41
N GLU A 439 -5.24 -24.58 -9.34
CA GLU A 439 -6.17 -25.30 -10.22
C GLU A 439 -7.63 -24.84 -10.04
N SER A 440 -8.01 -24.44 -8.82
CA SER A 440 -9.35 -23.95 -8.51
C SER A 440 -9.39 -22.44 -8.28
N ASN A 441 -8.29 -21.87 -7.79
CA ASN A 441 -8.21 -20.47 -7.34
C ASN A 441 -7.31 -19.67 -8.30
N ASN A 442 -7.85 -19.28 -9.45
CA ASN A 442 -7.11 -18.58 -10.50
C ASN A 442 -8.00 -17.59 -11.26
N VAL A 443 -7.36 -16.66 -11.97
CA VAL A 443 -8.03 -15.60 -12.72
C VAL A 443 -8.98 -16.16 -13.77
N GLU A 444 -8.56 -17.17 -14.55
CA GLU A 444 -9.37 -17.71 -15.65
C GLU A 444 -10.66 -18.35 -15.13
N SER A 445 -10.57 -19.25 -14.17
CA SER A 445 -11.72 -19.94 -13.57
C SER A 445 -12.68 -18.96 -12.90
N MET A 446 -12.15 -18.01 -12.13
CA MET A 446 -12.97 -17.00 -11.44
C MET A 446 -13.61 -16.01 -12.39
N SER A 447 -12.97 -15.65 -13.50
CA SER A 447 -13.57 -14.75 -14.51
C SER A 447 -14.79 -15.35 -15.18
N ARG A 448 -14.83 -16.68 -15.34
CA ARG A 448 -15.96 -17.40 -15.97
C ARG A 448 -17.18 -17.54 -15.04
N LEU A 449 -16.98 -17.50 -13.73
CA LEU A 449 -18.03 -17.69 -12.74
C LEU A 449 -18.57 -16.36 -12.25
N SER A 450 -19.78 -15.97 -12.64
CA SER A 450 -20.40 -14.68 -12.30
C SER A 450 -20.51 -14.40 -10.80
N THR A 451 -20.59 -15.47 -9.99
CA THR A 451 -20.68 -15.40 -8.52
C THR A 451 -19.31 -15.48 -7.82
N SER A 452 -18.19 -15.54 -8.57
CA SER A 452 -16.85 -15.58 -8.00
C SER A 452 -16.52 -14.32 -7.19
N PHE A 453 -15.50 -14.44 -6.33
CA PHE A 453 -14.99 -13.28 -5.60
C PHE A 453 -14.42 -12.23 -6.55
N LEU A 454 -13.66 -12.62 -7.58
CA LEU A 454 -13.12 -11.71 -8.59
C LEU A 454 -14.20 -10.87 -9.28
N ASN A 455 -15.32 -11.50 -9.67
CA ASN A 455 -16.41 -10.76 -10.32
C ASN A 455 -17.21 -9.90 -9.33
N TRP A 456 -17.29 -10.29 -8.05
CA TRP A 456 -17.81 -9.44 -6.99
C TRP A 456 -16.88 -8.23 -6.78
N PHE A 457 -15.57 -8.45 -6.68
CA PHE A 457 -14.56 -7.40 -6.53
C PHE A 457 -14.64 -6.36 -7.66
N ARG A 458 -14.70 -6.81 -8.92
CA ARG A 458 -14.90 -5.94 -10.10
C ARG A 458 -16.13 -5.04 -9.95
N ARG A 459 -17.26 -5.62 -9.53
CA ARG A 459 -18.50 -4.85 -9.31
C ARG A 459 -18.32 -3.79 -8.22
N MET A 460 -17.71 -4.15 -7.12
CA MET A 460 -17.45 -3.21 -6.01
C MET A 460 -16.55 -2.05 -6.42
N VAL A 461 -15.49 -2.32 -7.18
CA VAL A 461 -14.61 -1.27 -7.71
C VAL A 461 -15.38 -0.35 -8.67
N ILE A 462 -16.26 -0.90 -9.53
CA ILE A 462 -17.11 -0.09 -10.42
C ILE A 462 -18.03 0.83 -9.59
N VAL A 463 -18.68 0.30 -8.56
CA VAL A 463 -19.56 1.09 -7.68
C VAL A 463 -18.77 2.19 -6.98
N ARG A 464 -17.56 1.89 -6.45
CA ARG A 464 -16.67 2.90 -5.87
C ARG A 464 -16.35 4.00 -6.88
N LYS A 465 -15.98 3.66 -8.11
CA LYS A 465 -15.67 4.64 -9.17
C LYS A 465 -16.84 5.54 -9.54
N GLN A 466 -18.03 4.97 -9.61
CA GLN A 466 -19.25 5.74 -9.84
C GLN A 466 -19.55 6.74 -8.72
N ASN A 467 -19.01 6.50 -7.52
CA ASN A 467 -19.16 7.33 -6.33
C ASN A 467 -17.78 7.85 -5.84
N SER A 468 -16.80 8.02 -6.74
CA SER A 468 -15.41 8.30 -6.39
C SER A 468 -15.24 9.61 -5.61
N LYS A 469 -16.03 10.63 -5.91
CA LYS A 469 -15.96 11.93 -5.21
C LYS A 469 -16.41 11.79 -3.75
N VAL A 470 -17.57 11.20 -3.50
CA VAL A 470 -18.08 11.04 -2.13
C VAL A 470 -17.25 10.06 -1.32
N LEU A 471 -16.77 8.97 -1.92
CA LEU A 471 -15.96 7.96 -1.23
C LEU A 471 -14.46 8.33 -1.15
N GLY A 472 -13.92 9.05 -2.12
CA GLY A 472 -12.53 9.49 -2.13
C GLY A 472 -12.33 10.80 -1.37
N ARG A 473 -13.11 11.83 -1.68
CA ARG A 473 -12.91 13.21 -1.18
C ARG A 473 -13.85 13.61 -0.04
N GLY A 474 -14.91 12.83 0.17
CA GLY A 474 -15.95 13.15 1.15
C GLY A 474 -15.45 13.14 2.59
N THR A 475 -16.09 13.94 3.42
CA THR A 475 -15.96 13.87 4.88
C THR A 475 -16.58 12.59 5.42
N ILE A 476 -16.33 12.27 6.69
CA ILE A 476 -16.96 11.16 7.40
C ILE A 476 -17.67 11.64 8.64
N LYS A 477 -18.91 11.19 8.83
CA LYS A 477 -19.71 11.41 10.04
C LYS A 477 -20.18 10.07 10.59
N PHE A 478 -19.66 9.66 11.75
CA PHE A 478 -20.11 8.43 12.41
C PHE A 478 -21.51 8.59 12.97
N ILE A 479 -22.34 7.57 12.75
CA ILE A 479 -23.68 7.47 13.31
C ILE A 479 -23.63 6.52 14.50
N LYS A 480 -24.02 7.01 15.67
CA LYS A 480 -24.03 6.19 16.89
C LYS A 480 -24.97 5.00 16.75
N SER A 481 -24.51 3.87 17.23
CA SER A 481 -25.25 2.62 17.37
C SER A 481 -25.13 2.11 18.81
N ASP A 482 -26.21 1.56 19.35
CA ASP A 482 -26.17 0.82 20.62
C ASP A 482 -25.60 -0.59 20.46
N GLN A 483 -25.34 -1.00 19.23
CA GLN A 483 -24.79 -2.30 18.88
C GLN A 483 -23.29 -2.14 18.56
N LYS A 484 -22.41 -2.54 19.48
CA LYS A 484 -20.96 -2.35 19.37
C LYS A 484 -20.34 -2.98 18.11
N GLN A 485 -20.95 -4.06 17.59
CA GLN A 485 -20.50 -4.75 16.38
C GLN A 485 -20.89 -4.05 15.08
N ILE A 486 -21.72 -3.01 15.16
CA ILE A 486 -22.16 -2.25 13.99
C ILE A 486 -21.33 -0.97 13.85
N LEU A 487 -20.68 -0.82 12.72
CA LEU A 487 -20.06 0.43 12.28
C LEU A 487 -21.00 1.12 11.29
N ALA A 488 -21.43 2.34 11.60
CA ALA A 488 -22.24 3.13 10.68
C ALA A 488 -21.68 4.54 10.54
N PHE A 489 -21.56 5.00 9.28
CA PHE A 489 -21.11 6.36 8.99
C PHE A 489 -21.68 6.88 7.68
N ILE A 490 -21.77 8.19 7.56
CA ILE A 490 -22.12 8.88 6.32
C ILE A 490 -20.84 9.48 5.73
N ARG A 491 -20.60 9.22 4.43
CA ARG A 491 -19.66 9.97 3.60
C ARG A 491 -20.43 11.09 2.90
N GLU A 492 -19.83 12.28 2.87
CA GLU A 492 -20.47 13.46 2.30
C GLU A 492 -19.48 14.29 1.51
N TYR A 493 -19.84 14.58 0.26
CA TYR A 493 -19.11 15.47 -0.63
C TYR A 493 -20.12 16.34 -1.41
N GLU A 494 -20.05 17.66 -1.18
CA GLU A 494 -21.02 18.61 -1.73
C GLU A 494 -22.48 18.20 -1.42
N GLN A 495 -23.28 17.85 -2.44
CA GLN A 495 -24.65 17.39 -2.26
C GLN A 495 -24.77 15.87 -2.18
N GLU A 496 -23.71 15.14 -2.49
CA GLU A 496 -23.72 13.67 -2.51
C GLU A 496 -23.50 13.12 -1.10
N LYS A 497 -24.31 12.15 -0.72
CA LYS A 497 -24.20 11.45 0.57
C LYS A 497 -24.35 9.95 0.38
N MET A 498 -23.54 9.20 1.13
CA MET A 498 -23.63 7.74 1.18
C MET A 498 -23.57 7.26 2.61
N LEU A 499 -24.60 6.55 3.04
CA LEU A 499 -24.64 5.85 4.32
C LEU A 499 -24.01 4.46 4.16
N CYS A 500 -22.97 4.17 4.93
CA CYS A 500 -22.28 2.90 4.98
C CYS A 500 -22.55 2.23 6.32
N VAL A 501 -23.01 0.98 6.32
CA VAL A 501 -23.33 0.22 7.53
C VAL A 501 -22.68 -1.15 7.45
N TYR A 502 -21.94 -1.57 8.49
CA TYR A 502 -21.16 -2.80 8.56
C TYR A 502 -21.49 -3.60 9.81
N ASN A 503 -21.66 -4.92 9.67
CA ASN A 503 -21.80 -5.85 10.78
C ASN A 503 -20.53 -6.70 10.93
N PHE A 504 -19.77 -6.46 11.99
CA PHE A 504 -18.54 -7.23 12.32
C PHE A 504 -18.84 -8.53 13.09
N SER A 505 -20.11 -8.80 13.42
CA SER A 505 -20.47 -10.01 14.18
C SER A 505 -20.53 -11.25 13.28
N ARG A 506 -20.19 -12.39 13.88
CA ARG A 506 -20.41 -13.74 13.33
C ARG A 506 -21.88 -14.12 13.24
N ASN A 507 -22.76 -13.30 13.81
CA ASN A 507 -24.20 -13.51 13.85
C ASN A 507 -24.93 -12.39 13.11
N PRO A 508 -26.12 -12.67 12.58
CA PRO A 508 -27.02 -11.61 12.13
C PRO A 508 -27.27 -10.61 13.25
N SER A 509 -27.29 -9.33 12.91
CA SER A 509 -27.50 -8.25 13.86
C SER A 509 -28.55 -7.30 13.34
N TYR A 510 -29.29 -6.67 14.26
CA TYR A 510 -30.13 -5.53 13.93
C TYR A 510 -29.52 -4.25 14.50
N VAL A 511 -29.92 -3.13 13.93
CA VAL A 511 -29.51 -1.81 14.40
C VAL A 511 -30.61 -0.78 14.14
N GLU A 512 -30.77 0.14 15.07
CA GLU A 512 -31.57 1.34 14.93
C GLU A 512 -30.65 2.56 14.80
N LEU A 513 -30.70 3.25 13.66
CA LEU A 513 -29.87 4.41 13.38
C LEU A 513 -30.70 5.69 13.47
N HIS A 514 -30.22 6.68 14.21
CA HIS A 514 -30.86 7.99 14.33
C HIS A 514 -30.53 8.85 13.10
N LEU A 515 -31.43 8.82 12.10
CA LEU A 515 -31.30 9.52 10.82
C LEU A 515 -32.37 10.61 10.63
N ALA A 516 -33.07 11.04 11.69
CA ALA A 516 -34.21 11.98 11.62
C ALA A 516 -33.84 13.34 10.96
N GLU A 517 -32.56 13.75 10.98
CA GLU A 517 -32.08 14.93 10.28
C GLU A 517 -32.25 14.82 8.73
N PHE A 518 -32.40 13.60 8.21
CA PHE A 518 -32.64 13.31 6.80
C PHE A 518 -34.09 12.85 6.56
N ASN A 519 -35.03 13.28 7.40
CA ASN A 519 -36.45 12.93 7.24
C ASN A 519 -36.93 13.23 5.80
N GLY A 520 -37.60 12.25 5.18
CA GLY A 520 -38.08 12.32 3.80
C GLY A 520 -37.08 11.90 2.74
N TRP A 521 -35.80 11.72 3.07
CA TRP A 521 -34.81 11.23 2.12
C TRP A 521 -35.03 9.75 1.77
N HIS A 522 -34.66 9.39 0.53
CA HIS A 522 -34.71 8.02 0.04
C HIS A 522 -33.34 7.34 0.18
N LEU A 523 -33.35 6.06 0.52
CA LEU A 523 -32.16 5.22 0.51
C LEU A 523 -32.21 4.25 -0.67
N ARG A 524 -31.13 4.20 -1.45
CA ARG A 524 -30.98 3.26 -2.54
C ARG A 524 -29.65 2.51 -2.40
N GLU A 525 -29.71 1.19 -2.38
CA GLU A 525 -28.53 0.35 -2.29
C GLU A 525 -27.67 0.49 -3.55
N ALA A 526 -26.38 0.76 -3.37
CA ALA A 526 -25.49 1.19 -4.45
C ALA A 526 -25.15 0.07 -5.45
N ILE A 527 -25.16 -1.20 -5.02
CA ILE A 527 -24.77 -2.35 -5.84
C ILE A 527 -25.97 -2.89 -6.63
N SER A 528 -27.08 -3.12 -5.92
CA SER A 528 -28.29 -3.72 -6.49
C SER A 528 -29.31 -2.71 -7.03
N SER A 529 -29.13 -1.43 -6.68
CA SER A 529 -30.10 -0.34 -6.95
C SER A 529 -31.47 -0.52 -6.28
N VAL A 530 -31.59 -1.42 -5.31
CA VAL A 530 -32.83 -1.64 -4.57
C VAL A 530 -33.13 -0.43 -3.69
N ARG A 531 -34.37 0.06 -3.74
CA ARG A 531 -34.84 1.14 -2.89
C ARG A 531 -35.26 0.58 -1.53
N PHE A 532 -34.81 1.25 -0.49
CA PHE A 532 -35.20 1.03 0.89
C PHE A 532 -36.33 2.01 1.27
N PRO A 533 -37.05 1.77 2.38
CA PRO A 533 -38.04 2.72 2.88
C PRO A 533 -37.44 4.10 3.11
N ASN A 534 -38.27 5.14 3.02
CA ASN A 534 -37.83 6.50 3.28
C ASN A 534 -37.44 6.68 4.75
N ILE A 535 -36.48 7.56 4.99
CA ILE A 535 -36.11 7.97 6.34
C ILE A 535 -37.26 8.78 6.93
N GLY A 536 -37.71 8.41 8.14
CA GLY A 536 -38.74 9.10 8.92
C GLY A 536 -38.15 9.77 10.16
N GLU A 537 -39.05 10.20 11.05
CA GLU A 537 -38.69 10.81 12.35
C GLU A 537 -38.21 9.76 13.37
N LEU A 538 -38.63 8.50 13.23
CA LEU A 538 -38.24 7.40 14.10
C LEU A 538 -36.87 6.84 13.70
N PRO A 539 -36.16 6.18 14.64
CA PRO A 539 -34.91 5.49 14.32
C PRO A 539 -35.10 4.52 13.14
N TYR A 540 -34.16 4.54 12.23
CA TYR A 540 -34.20 3.70 11.04
C TYR A 540 -33.68 2.30 11.33
N PHE A 541 -34.48 1.30 11.10
CA PHE A 541 -34.17 -0.09 11.43
C PHE A 541 -33.53 -0.85 10.29
N PHE A 542 -32.37 -1.47 10.56
CA PHE A 542 -31.71 -2.40 9.64
C PHE A 542 -31.53 -3.78 10.28
N THR A 543 -31.63 -4.82 9.44
CA THR A 543 -31.13 -6.16 9.77
C THR A 543 -30.01 -6.51 8.82
N LEU A 544 -28.84 -6.87 9.37
CA LEU A 544 -27.67 -7.24 8.61
C LEU A 544 -27.32 -8.72 8.88
N PRO A 545 -27.11 -9.54 7.84
CA PRO A 545 -26.49 -10.86 8.00
C PRO A 545 -25.14 -10.79 8.71
N ARG A 546 -24.58 -11.96 9.07
CA ARG A 546 -23.22 -12.04 9.61
C ARG A 546 -22.22 -11.42 8.62
N HIS A 547 -21.22 -10.71 9.11
CA HIS A 547 -20.13 -10.15 8.30
C HIS A 547 -20.62 -9.55 6.97
N SER A 548 -21.59 -8.63 7.04
CA SER A 548 -22.21 -8.01 5.88
C SER A 548 -22.22 -6.50 5.98
N PHE A 549 -22.56 -5.85 4.89
CA PHE A 549 -22.58 -4.40 4.80
C PHE A 549 -23.68 -3.90 3.87
N PHE A 550 -24.01 -2.61 4.00
CA PHE A 550 -24.77 -1.85 3.02
C PHE A 550 -24.04 -0.57 2.64
N TRP A 551 -24.06 -0.25 1.37
CA TRP A 551 -23.74 1.08 0.84
C TRP A 551 -25.01 1.69 0.28
N LEU A 552 -25.50 2.73 0.91
CA LEU A 552 -26.80 3.32 0.62
C LEU A 552 -26.61 4.76 0.14
N ILE A 553 -26.88 5.01 -1.13
CA ILE A 553 -26.94 6.37 -1.69
C ILE A 553 -28.14 7.05 -1.08
N MET A 554 -27.93 8.24 -0.52
CA MET A 554 -28.94 9.05 0.13
C MET A 554 -29.44 10.11 -0.86
N GLU A 555 -30.69 9.98 -1.30
CA GLU A 555 -31.30 10.87 -2.28
C GLU A 555 -32.28 11.83 -1.58
N ALA A 556 -32.05 13.14 -1.74
CA ALA A 556 -32.94 14.14 -1.18
C ALA A 556 -34.36 14.03 -1.80
N PRO A 557 -35.43 14.41 -1.06
CA PRO A 557 -36.75 14.50 -1.65
C PRO A 557 -36.74 15.44 -2.87
N ASP A 558 -37.44 15.06 -3.93
CA ASP A 558 -37.65 15.98 -5.07
C ASP A 558 -38.33 17.26 -4.60
N GLU A 559 -37.76 18.44 -4.88
CA GLU A 559 -38.33 19.73 -4.50
C GLU A 559 -39.71 20.03 -5.16
N ASN A 560 -40.25 19.08 -5.92
CA ASN A 560 -41.44 19.26 -6.74
C ASN A 560 -42.63 18.35 -6.37
N TYR A 561 -42.80 18.00 -5.06
CA TYR A 561 -44.05 17.39 -4.61
C TYR A 561 -44.60 18.10 -3.37
#